data_b5891fe51bcf9cc47e7df43130244cda
#
_entry.id   b5891fe51bcf9cc47e7df43130244cda
#
_cell.length_a   1.000
_cell.length_b   1.000
_cell.length_c   1.000
_cell.angle_alpha   90.00
_cell.angle_beta   90.00
_cell.angle_gamma   90.00
#
_symmetry.space_group_name_H-M   'P 1'
#
loop_
_entity.id
_entity.type
_entity.pdbx_description
1 polymer ?
#
loop_
_entity_poly.entity_id
_entity_poly.type
_entity_poly.pdbx_seq_one_letter_code
_entity_poly.pdbx_strand_id
1 'polypeptide(L)'
;MEQVELIEQAVSGLGYELVDSETSPHGRLLRVFIDKPAGVTIDDCAAVSSHLSRLFAVENVDYDRLEVSSPGLDRPLKKPADWQRFAGQAVQFKLRVPVGNQRNFVGDIVGLREDRVVVRVEGEEREFALAGIEKARLVPRF
;
A
#
# COMPACT_ATOMS: atom_id res chain seq x y z
N MET A 1 -17.10 -1.71 -14.71
CA MET A 1 -15.90 -1.25 -13.97
C MET A 1 -15.73 -2.11 -12.74
N GLU A 2 -14.54 -2.60 -12.53
CA GLU A 2 -14.27 -3.40 -11.34
C GLU A 2 -14.30 -2.54 -10.09
N GLN A 3 -14.64 -3.17 -8.95
CA GLN A 3 -14.79 -2.47 -7.69
C GLN A 3 -13.49 -1.75 -7.26
N VAL A 4 -12.33 -2.37 -7.45
CA VAL A 4 -11.04 -1.76 -7.09
C VAL A 4 -10.78 -0.50 -7.93
N GLU A 5 -11.08 -0.54 -9.22
CA GLU A 5 -10.92 0.61 -10.11
C GLU A 5 -11.84 1.75 -9.71
N LEU A 6 -13.06 1.42 -9.32
CA LEU A 6 -14.05 2.40 -8.87
C LEU A 6 -13.56 3.11 -7.59
N ILE A 7 -13.04 2.35 -6.64
CA ILE A 7 -12.48 2.89 -5.40
C ILE A 7 -11.27 3.76 -5.71
N GLU A 8 -10.36 3.29 -6.55
CA GLU A 8 -9.14 4.02 -6.89
C GLU A 8 -9.45 5.37 -7.56
N GLN A 9 -10.38 5.39 -8.50
CA GLN A 9 -10.79 6.63 -9.16
C GLN A 9 -11.42 7.62 -8.19
N ALA A 10 -12.28 7.14 -7.30
CA ALA A 10 -12.93 7.98 -6.30
C ALA A 10 -11.93 8.58 -5.32
N VAL A 11 -11.02 7.75 -4.81
CA VAL A 11 -10.01 8.16 -3.83
C VAL A 11 -9.04 9.15 -4.47
N SER A 12 -8.57 8.89 -5.69
CA SER A 12 -7.68 9.78 -6.43
C SER A 12 -8.35 11.11 -6.74
N GLY A 13 -9.64 11.08 -7.11
CA GLY A 13 -10.40 12.29 -7.41
C GLY A 13 -10.56 13.22 -6.22
N LEU A 14 -10.47 12.70 -5.00
CA LEU A 14 -10.53 13.49 -3.78
C LEU A 14 -9.16 13.98 -3.31
N GLY A 15 -8.09 13.64 -4.03
CA GLY A 15 -6.73 14.06 -3.69
C GLY A 15 -5.97 13.12 -2.79
N TYR A 16 -6.44 11.89 -2.64
CA TYR A 16 -5.77 10.88 -1.82
C TYR A 16 -5.19 9.79 -2.70
N GLU A 17 -4.27 9.01 -2.14
CA GLU A 17 -3.71 7.82 -2.76
C GLU A 17 -4.38 6.58 -2.18
N LEU A 18 -4.79 5.67 -3.05
CA LEU A 18 -5.25 4.35 -2.61
C LEU A 18 -4.02 3.48 -2.37
N VAL A 19 -3.76 3.15 -1.11
CA VAL A 19 -2.64 2.28 -0.73
C VAL A 19 -3.00 0.83 -0.91
N ASP A 20 -4.19 0.44 -0.45
CA ASP A 20 -4.66 -0.93 -0.52
C ASP A 20 -6.18 -0.96 -0.30
N SER A 21 -6.81 -2.03 -0.74
CA SER A 21 -8.20 -2.32 -0.42
C SER A 21 -8.33 -3.81 -0.11
N GLU A 22 -9.13 -4.12 0.89
CA GLU A 22 -9.39 -5.49 1.32
C GLU A 22 -10.89 -5.77 1.30
N THR A 23 -11.24 -6.98 0.90
CA THR A 23 -12.63 -7.43 0.88
C THR A 23 -12.70 -8.74 1.66
N SER A 24 -13.68 -8.85 2.56
CA SER A 24 -13.89 -10.13 3.27
C SER A 24 -14.27 -11.23 2.28
N PRO A 25 -14.14 -12.53 2.65
CA PRO A 25 -14.41 -13.65 1.73
C PRO A 25 -15.79 -13.61 1.07
N HIS A 26 -16.76 -13.00 1.73
CA HIS A 26 -18.14 -12.90 1.20
C HIS A 26 -18.46 -11.51 0.62
N GLY A 27 -17.45 -10.63 0.52
CA GLY A 27 -17.64 -9.29 -0.03
C GLY A 27 -18.45 -8.35 0.84
N ARG A 28 -18.70 -8.70 2.10
CA ARG A 28 -19.57 -7.91 2.98
C ARG A 28 -18.85 -6.80 3.73
N LEU A 29 -17.55 -6.97 4.00
CA LEU A 29 -16.72 -5.96 4.64
C LEU A 29 -15.71 -5.43 3.64
N LEU A 30 -15.70 -4.13 3.42
CA LEU A 30 -14.74 -3.45 2.56
C LEU A 30 -13.84 -2.57 3.44
N ARG A 31 -12.53 -2.74 3.30
CA ARG A 31 -11.53 -1.90 3.94
C ARG A 31 -10.73 -1.16 2.89
N VAL A 32 -10.62 0.14 3.07
CA VAL A 32 -9.89 1.00 2.13
C VAL A 32 -8.82 1.75 2.91
N PHE A 33 -7.57 1.64 2.46
CA PHE A 33 -6.44 2.33 3.08
C PHE A 33 -6.00 3.46 2.16
N ILE A 34 -6.02 4.69 2.68
CA ILE A 34 -5.69 5.90 1.93
C ILE A 34 -4.49 6.61 2.55
N ASP A 35 -3.80 7.40 1.73
CA ASP A 35 -2.68 8.21 2.19
C ASP A 35 -2.60 9.51 1.40
N LYS A 36 -1.86 10.48 1.90
CA LYS A 36 -1.49 11.70 1.18
C LYS A 36 -0.19 12.26 1.79
N PRO A 37 0.57 13.09 1.04
CA PRO A 37 1.86 13.59 1.53
C PRO A 37 1.82 14.31 2.88
N ALA A 38 0.73 15.00 3.18
CA ALA A 38 0.58 15.72 4.44
C ALA A 38 0.08 14.83 5.60
N GLY A 39 -0.18 13.55 5.33
CA GLY A 39 -0.79 12.64 6.31
C GLY A 39 -2.31 12.69 6.26
N VAL A 40 -2.94 11.66 6.78
CA VAL A 40 -4.39 11.47 6.76
C VAL A 40 -4.95 11.66 8.16
N THR A 41 -5.99 12.49 8.27
CA THR A 41 -6.71 12.74 9.52
C THR A 41 -7.98 11.88 9.59
N ILE A 42 -8.63 11.89 10.76
CA ILE A 42 -9.93 11.24 10.94
C ILE A 42 -10.98 11.89 10.01
N ASP A 43 -10.91 13.21 9.86
CA ASP A 43 -11.83 13.94 8.98
C ASP A 43 -11.63 13.52 7.51
N ASP A 44 -10.39 13.29 7.09
CA ASP A 44 -10.07 12.78 5.75
C ASP A 44 -10.72 11.42 5.52
N CYS A 45 -10.59 10.52 6.48
CA CYS A 45 -11.21 9.19 6.39
C CYS A 45 -12.73 9.28 6.32
N ALA A 46 -13.34 10.17 7.10
CA ALA A 46 -14.79 10.39 7.09
C ALA A 46 -15.26 10.93 5.74
N ALA A 47 -14.52 11.87 5.15
CA ALA A 47 -14.85 12.44 3.85
C ALA A 47 -14.82 11.37 2.75
N VAL A 48 -13.78 10.54 2.73
CA VAL A 48 -13.64 9.45 1.76
C VAL A 48 -14.75 8.41 1.97
N SER A 49 -15.02 8.05 3.22
CA SER A 49 -16.06 7.08 3.55
C SER A 49 -17.44 7.55 3.06
N SER A 50 -17.79 8.82 3.31
CA SER A 50 -19.06 9.40 2.85
C SER A 50 -19.16 9.40 1.32
N HIS A 51 -18.09 9.77 0.64
CA HIS A 51 -18.06 9.78 -0.82
C HIS A 51 -18.25 8.38 -1.40
N LEU A 52 -17.51 7.40 -0.87
CA LEU A 52 -17.59 6.01 -1.32
C LEU A 52 -18.97 5.42 -1.05
N SER A 53 -19.57 5.72 0.10
CA SER A 53 -20.92 5.23 0.43
C SER A 53 -21.96 5.71 -0.59
N ARG A 54 -21.88 6.98 -1.00
CA ARG A 54 -22.79 7.53 -2.01
C ARG A 54 -22.52 6.91 -3.39
N LEU A 55 -21.25 6.76 -3.76
CA LEU A 55 -20.84 6.17 -5.02
C LEU A 55 -21.32 4.71 -5.12
N PHE A 56 -21.14 3.94 -4.07
CA PHE A 56 -21.56 2.54 -4.05
C PHE A 56 -23.06 2.38 -4.15
N ALA A 57 -23.84 3.32 -3.58
CA ALA A 57 -25.28 3.31 -3.73
C ALA A 57 -25.69 3.55 -5.18
N VAL A 58 -25.02 4.47 -5.87
CA VAL A 58 -25.29 4.77 -7.29
C VAL A 58 -24.89 3.59 -8.18
N GLU A 59 -23.76 2.95 -7.90
CA GLU A 59 -23.21 1.86 -8.70
C GLU A 59 -23.71 0.48 -8.27
N ASN A 60 -24.64 0.43 -7.32
CA ASN A 60 -25.25 -0.81 -6.81
C ASN A 60 -24.22 -1.82 -6.27
N VAL A 61 -23.18 -1.31 -5.59
CA VAL A 61 -22.21 -2.17 -4.92
C VAL A 61 -22.83 -2.74 -3.65
N ASP A 62 -22.87 -4.06 -3.53
CA ASP A 62 -23.45 -4.75 -2.38
C ASP A 62 -22.39 -5.00 -1.30
N TYR A 63 -22.58 -4.40 -0.13
CA TYR A 63 -21.68 -4.58 1.01
C TYR A 63 -22.44 -4.28 2.30
N ASP A 64 -21.93 -4.80 3.43
CA ASP A 64 -22.52 -4.53 4.74
C ASP A 64 -21.80 -3.41 5.49
N ARG A 65 -20.48 -3.35 5.38
CA ARG A 65 -19.67 -2.42 6.15
C ARG A 65 -18.50 -1.89 5.32
N LEU A 66 -18.27 -0.60 5.42
CA LEU A 66 -17.14 0.08 4.80
C LEU A 66 -16.26 0.70 5.88
N GLU A 67 -14.97 0.38 5.86
CA GLU A 67 -13.99 0.99 6.74
C GLU A 67 -12.94 1.72 5.90
N VAL A 68 -12.66 2.98 6.24
CA VAL A 68 -11.62 3.77 5.61
C VAL A 68 -10.62 4.16 6.68
N SER A 69 -9.35 3.89 6.43
CA SER A 69 -8.29 4.22 7.39
C SER A 69 -6.99 4.55 6.68
N SER A 70 -6.03 5.03 7.45
CA SER A 70 -4.67 5.22 7.01
C SER A 70 -3.87 3.95 7.32
N PRO A 71 -2.83 3.61 6.53
CA PRO A 71 -2.00 2.44 6.84
C PRO A 71 -1.14 2.61 8.09
N GLY A 72 -1.09 3.81 8.67
CA GLY A 72 -0.27 4.07 9.83
C GLY A 72 1.21 4.15 9.49
N LEU A 73 2.06 3.81 10.49
CA LEU A 73 3.51 3.88 10.33
C LEU A 73 4.07 2.70 9.52
N ASP A 74 3.35 1.59 9.51
CA ASP A 74 3.77 0.35 8.83
C ASP A 74 3.24 0.29 7.41
N ARG A 75 3.40 1.34 6.65
CA ARG A 75 2.82 1.41 5.31
C ARG A 75 3.32 0.27 4.41
N PRO A 76 2.43 -0.54 3.80
CA PRO A 76 2.85 -1.55 2.84
C PRO A 76 3.33 -0.93 1.54
N LEU A 77 4.29 -1.59 0.88
CA LEU A 77 4.82 -1.21 -0.42
C LEU A 77 4.34 -2.22 -1.45
N LYS A 78 3.43 -1.81 -2.32
CA LYS A 78 2.85 -2.71 -3.33
C LYS A 78 3.13 -2.32 -4.76
N LYS A 79 3.37 -1.04 -5.01
CA LYS A 79 3.57 -0.50 -6.36
C LYS A 79 5.05 -0.21 -6.60
N PRO A 80 5.55 -0.36 -7.84
CA PRO A 80 6.94 0.01 -8.14
C PRO A 80 7.26 1.45 -7.75
N ALA A 81 6.33 2.38 -7.98
CA ALA A 81 6.51 3.79 -7.62
C ALA A 81 6.72 4.01 -6.13
N ASP A 82 6.20 3.13 -5.27
CA ASP A 82 6.39 3.24 -3.81
C ASP A 82 7.85 3.12 -3.44
N TRP A 83 8.59 2.23 -4.10
CA TRP A 83 10.01 2.04 -3.83
C TRP A 83 10.85 3.27 -4.20
N GLN A 84 10.42 4.04 -5.21
CA GLN A 84 11.08 5.29 -5.56
C GLN A 84 10.69 6.41 -4.60
N ARG A 85 9.40 6.50 -4.27
CA ARG A 85 8.86 7.53 -3.38
C ARG A 85 9.48 7.49 -2.00
N PHE A 86 9.71 6.29 -1.47
CA PHE A 86 10.23 6.12 -0.12
C PHE A 86 11.72 5.80 -0.07
N ALA A 87 12.46 6.15 -1.11
CA ALA A 87 13.92 6.01 -1.12
C ALA A 87 14.53 6.73 0.09
N GLY A 88 15.48 6.08 0.75
CA GLY A 88 16.11 6.58 1.96
C GLY A 88 15.47 6.10 3.25
N GLN A 89 14.28 5.50 3.19
CA GLN A 89 13.60 4.99 4.38
C GLN A 89 13.88 3.52 4.60
N ALA A 90 13.74 3.07 5.85
CA ALA A 90 13.92 1.68 6.21
C ALA A 90 12.73 0.85 5.72
N VAL A 91 13.02 -0.36 5.25
CA VAL A 91 12.02 -1.29 4.74
C VAL A 91 12.29 -2.68 5.29
N GLN A 92 11.21 -3.41 5.54
CA GLN A 92 11.25 -4.84 5.86
C GLN A 92 10.48 -5.56 4.77
N PHE A 93 11.07 -6.61 4.20
CA PHE A 93 10.41 -7.35 3.13
C PHE A 93 10.70 -8.84 3.21
N LYS A 94 9.80 -9.61 2.60
CA LYS A 94 9.87 -11.06 2.55
C LYS A 94 9.85 -11.52 1.10
N LEU A 95 10.77 -12.40 0.76
CA LEU A 95 10.89 -12.97 -0.58
C LEU A 95 10.00 -14.21 -0.73
N ARG A 96 9.50 -14.44 -1.96
CA ARG A 96 8.75 -15.65 -2.29
C ARG A 96 9.65 -16.89 -2.24
N VAL A 97 10.89 -16.75 -2.71
CA VAL A 97 11.89 -17.81 -2.75
C VAL A 97 13.11 -17.34 -1.95
N PRO A 98 13.62 -18.15 -1.01
CA PRO A 98 14.76 -17.73 -0.20
C PRO A 98 16.02 -17.53 -1.05
N VAL A 99 16.84 -16.56 -0.62
CA VAL A 99 18.17 -16.31 -1.16
C VAL A 99 19.16 -16.71 -0.06
N GLY A 100 19.98 -17.72 -0.31
CA GLY A 100 20.93 -18.22 0.68
C GLY A 100 20.26 -18.65 1.98
N ASN A 101 19.09 -19.30 1.91
CA ASN A 101 18.27 -19.72 3.06
C ASN A 101 17.62 -18.57 3.85
N GLN A 102 17.65 -17.35 3.29
CA GLN A 102 17.04 -16.20 3.95
C GLN A 102 15.90 -15.63 3.10
N ARG A 103 14.74 -15.44 3.71
CA ARG A 103 13.56 -14.86 3.05
C ARG A 103 13.25 -13.47 3.55
N ASN A 104 13.55 -13.17 4.80
CA ASN A 104 13.22 -11.89 5.43
C ASN A 104 14.46 -10.99 5.48
N PHE A 105 14.29 -9.76 5.01
CA PHE A 105 15.37 -8.78 4.96
C PHE A 105 14.90 -7.45 5.54
N VAL A 106 15.82 -6.72 6.13
CA VAL A 106 15.62 -5.36 6.61
C VAL A 106 16.76 -4.51 6.08
N GLY A 107 16.44 -3.36 5.52
CA GLY A 107 17.46 -2.46 4.99
C GLY A 107 16.90 -1.10 4.66
N ASP A 108 17.70 -0.28 3.99
CA ASP A 108 17.31 1.05 3.55
C ASP A 108 17.06 1.04 2.05
N ILE A 109 15.93 1.62 1.62
CA ILE A 109 15.59 1.69 0.20
C ILE A 109 16.55 2.67 -0.47
N VAL A 110 17.28 2.20 -1.50
CA VAL A 110 18.11 3.05 -2.35
C VAL A 110 17.30 3.58 -3.51
N GLY A 111 16.48 2.71 -4.11
CA GLY A 111 15.62 3.10 -5.21
C GLY A 111 15.17 1.90 -6.04
N LEU A 112 14.73 2.21 -7.26
CA LEU A 112 14.28 1.21 -8.22
C LEU A 112 15.15 1.31 -9.47
N ARG A 113 15.59 0.18 -9.98
CA ARG A 113 16.37 0.10 -11.23
C ARG A 113 15.70 -0.93 -12.14
N GLU A 114 15.02 -0.43 -13.18
CA GLU A 114 14.19 -1.25 -14.06
C GLU A 114 13.13 -1.99 -13.24
N ASP A 115 13.12 -3.31 -13.26
CA ASP A 115 12.16 -4.14 -12.51
C ASP A 115 12.75 -4.66 -11.18
N ARG A 116 13.86 -4.07 -10.71
CA ARG A 116 14.54 -4.48 -9.49
C ARG A 116 14.57 -3.37 -8.48
N VAL A 117 14.35 -3.73 -7.22
CA VAL A 117 14.51 -2.81 -6.11
C VAL A 117 15.95 -2.91 -5.60
N VAL A 118 16.53 -1.75 -5.30
CA VAL A 118 17.87 -1.67 -4.72
C VAL A 118 17.73 -1.31 -3.25
N VAL A 119 18.24 -2.16 -2.38
CA VAL A 119 18.15 -2.00 -0.94
C VAL A 119 19.54 -2.16 -0.33
N ARG A 120 19.88 -1.27 0.59
CA ARG A 120 21.14 -1.40 1.35
C ARG A 120 20.90 -2.27 2.56
N VAL A 121 21.46 -3.48 2.54
CA VAL A 121 21.35 -4.47 3.60
C VAL A 121 22.73 -4.64 4.22
N GLU A 122 22.85 -4.36 5.53
CA GLU A 122 24.12 -4.47 6.26
C GLU A 122 25.26 -3.70 5.60
N GLY A 123 24.95 -2.50 5.08
CA GLY A 123 25.96 -1.64 4.45
C GLY A 123 26.27 -1.95 3.00
N GLU A 124 25.67 -2.98 2.42
CA GLU A 124 25.88 -3.37 1.04
C GLU A 124 24.61 -3.17 0.20
N GLU A 125 24.76 -2.59 -0.98
CA GLU A 125 23.65 -2.48 -1.91
C GLU A 125 23.39 -3.82 -2.58
N ARG A 126 22.14 -4.26 -2.52
CA ARG A 126 21.69 -5.51 -3.13
C ARG A 126 20.46 -5.24 -3.97
N GLU A 127 20.35 -5.98 -5.07
CA GLU A 127 19.19 -5.88 -5.96
C GLU A 127 18.30 -7.10 -5.79
N PHE A 128 16.98 -6.85 -5.77
CA PHE A 128 15.98 -7.91 -5.68
C PHE A 128 14.95 -7.69 -6.77
N ALA A 129 14.54 -8.76 -7.45
CA ALA A 129 13.48 -8.68 -8.44
C ALA A 129 12.17 -8.28 -7.74
N LEU A 130 11.51 -7.25 -8.24
CA LEU A 130 10.26 -6.77 -7.65
C LEU A 130 9.22 -7.89 -7.60
N ALA A 131 9.12 -8.70 -8.65
CA ALA A 131 8.21 -9.84 -8.71
C ALA A 131 8.55 -10.94 -7.69
N GLY A 132 9.78 -10.96 -7.17
CA GLY A 132 10.22 -11.93 -6.17
C GLY A 132 9.89 -11.54 -4.74
N ILE A 133 9.37 -10.34 -4.52
CA ILE A 133 9.00 -9.85 -3.19
C ILE A 133 7.54 -10.20 -2.92
N GLU A 134 7.31 -10.99 -1.87
CA GLU A 134 5.96 -11.38 -1.48
C GLU A 134 5.26 -10.26 -0.71
N LYS A 135 5.94 -9.66 0.26
CA LYS A 135 5.42 -8.58 1.09
C LYS A 135 6.54 -7.60 1.41
N ALA A 136 6.19 -6.33 1.51
CA ALA A 136 7.13 -5.30 1.95
C ALA A 136 6.36 -4.21 2.70
N ARG A 137 7.01 -3.63 3.70
CA ARG A 137 6.44 -2.50 4.45
C ARG A 137 7.54 -1.60 4.97
N LEU A 138 7.20 -0.33 5.17
CA LEU A 138 8.13 0.61 5.80
C LEU A 138 8.29 0.26 7.28
N VAL A 139 9.51 0.46 7.80
CA VAL A 139 9.80 0.28 9.21
C VAL A 139 9.87 1.67 9.85
N PRO A 140 9.03 1.97 10.86
CA PRO A 140 9.07 3.28 11.52
C PRO A 140 10.41 3.51 12.20
N ARG A 141 10.91 4.74 12.13
CA ARG A 141 12.09 5.18 12.86
C ARG A 141 11.68 6.21 13.90
N PHE A 142 12.15 6.02 15.09
CA PHE A 142 11.85 6.91 16.22
C PHE A 142 13.11 7.62 16.70
#